data_c30d1527f0b3063255d9ba43175b43ee
#
_entry.id   c30d1527f0b3063255d9ba43175b43ee
#
_cell.length_a   1.000
_cell.length_b   1.000
_cell.length_c   1.000
_cell.angle_alpha   90.00
_cell.angle_beta   90.00
_cell.angle_gamma   90.00
#
_symmetry.space_group_name_H-M   'P 1'
#
loop_
_entity.id
_entity.type
_entity.pdbx_description
1 polymer ?
#
loop_
_entity_poly.entity_id
_entity_poly.type
_entity_poly.pdbx_seq_one_letter_code
_entity_poly.pdbx_strand_id
1 'polypeptide(L)' 'MSAAELNYYIDFSNHTTLTEDEKVALEMIQKTYRPVERVELLLDYRASGKITADEFETMTGLPYEYA' A
#
# COMPACT_ATOMS: atom_id res chain seq x y z
N MET A 1 -5.53 1.88 -21.04
CA MET A 1 -5.32 1.60 -19.62
C MET A 1 -6.44 2.22 -18.80
N SER A 2 -7.00 1.50 -17.90
CA SER A 2 -8.09 2.02 -17.09
C SER A 2 -7.57 2.80 -15.89
N ALA A 3 -8.33 3.78 -15.45
CA ALA A 3 -7.98 4.55 -14.25
C ALA A 3 -7.89 3.66 -13.01
N ALA A 4 -8.66 2.57 -12.98
CA ALA A 4 -8.67 1.67 -11.84
C ALA A 4 -7.30 1.02 -11.62
N GLU A 5 -6.57 0.74 -12.69
CA GLU A 5 -5.25 0.14 -12.55
C GLU A 5 -4.28 1.08 -11.86
N LEU A 6 -4.39 2.38 -12.14
CA LEU A 6 -3.52 3.38 -11.53
C LEU A 6 -3.82 3.56 -10.05
N ASN A 7 -5.04 3.26 -9.63
CA ASN A 7 -5.47 3.48 -8.25
C ASN A 7 -4.98 2.43 -7.27
N TYR A 8 -4.31 1.38 -7.76
CA TYR A 8 -3.86 0.31 -6.89
C TYR A 8 -2.34 0.28 -6.71
N TYR A 9 -1.65 1.31 -7.17
CA TYR A 9 -0.20 1.38 -7.04
C TYR A 9 0.23 2.75 -6.56
N ILE A 10 1.17 2.76 -5.62
CA ILE A 10 1.77 3.99 -5.09
C ILE A 10 3.28 3.89 -5.22
N ASP A 11 3.90 4.99 -5.64
CA ASP A 11 5.34 5.11 -5.67
C ASP A 11 5.82 5.67 -4.33
N PHE A 12 6.54 4.86 -3.56
CA PHE A 12 7.04 5.26 -2.25
C PHE A 12 8.46 5.80 -2.28
N SER A 13 9.06 5.95 -3.45
CA SER A 13 10.47 6.34 -3.55
C SER A 13 10.76 7.69 -2.90
N ASN A 14 9.80 8.60 -2.88
CA ASN A 14 9.95 9.92 -2.28
C ASN A 14 9.32 10.04 -0.90
N HIS A 15 8.89 8.95 -0.31
CA HIS A 15 8.24 8.96 0.99
C HIS A 15 9.28 9.23 2.09
N THR A 16 9.02 10.21 2.95
CA THR A 16 10.03 10.66 3.91
C THR A 16 9.98 9.95 5.25
N THR A 17 8.87 9.26 5.56
CA THR A 17 8.70 8.60 6.85
C THR A 17 9.07 7.12 6.83
N LEU A 18 9.40 6.56 5.68
CA LEU A 18 9.74 5.16 5.51
C LEU A 18 11.25 4.99 5.35
N THR A 19 11.80 3.92 5.94
CA THR A 19 13.18 3.55 5.68
C THR A 19 13.30 2.98 4.27
N GLU A 20 14.53 2.87 3.77
CA GLU A 20 14.74 2.27 2.45
C GLU A 20 14.25 0.84 2.39
N ASP A 21 14.45 0.07 3.46
CA ASP A 21 13.96 -1.31 3.52
C ASP A 21 12.44 -1.36 3.46
N GLU A 22 11.78 -0.43 4.14
CA GLU A 22 10.31 -0.37 4.12
C GLU A 22 9.78 0.00 2.74
N LYS A 23 10.46 0.92 2.06
CA LYS A 23 10.09 1.29 0.69
C LYS A 23 10.19 0.09 -0.25
N VAL A 24 11.28 -0.66 -0.15
CA VAL A 24 11.48 -1.85 -0.96
C VAL A 24 10.41 -2.89 -0.66
N ALA A 25 10.10 -3.10 0.62
CA ALA A 25 9.08 -4.07 1.02
C ALA A 25 7.72 -3.70 0.45
N LEU A 26 7.34 -2.42 0.53
CA LEU A 26 6.06 -1.97 0.00
C LEU A 26 5.99 -2.09 -1.51
N GLU A 27 7.09 -1.82 -2.22
CA GLU A 27 7.14 -2.04 -3.65
C GLU A 27 6.98 -3.52 -4.00
N MET A 28 7.65 -4.39 -3.27
CA MET A 28 7.54 -5.83 -3.51
C MET A 28 6.13 -6.34 -3.27
N ILE A 29 5.47 -5.84 -2.21
CA ILE A 29 4.09 -6.20 -1.94
C ILE A 29 3.21 -5.84 -3.12
N GLN A 30 3.38 -4.63 -3.65
CA GLN A 30 2.57 -4.16 -4.77
C GLN A 30 2.87 -4.91 -6.07
N LYS A 31 4.08 -5.41 -6.25
CA LYS A 31 4.45 -6.16 -7.45
C LYS A 31 4.07 -7.63 -7.36
N THR A 32 4.01 -8.17 -6.16
CA THR A 32 3.85 -9.61 -5.95
C THR A 32 2.39 -10.00 -5.69
N TYR A 33 1.63 -9.15 -5.00
CA TYR A 33 0.29 -9.49 -4.54
C TYR A 33 -0.76 -8.61 -5.20
N ARG A 34 -1.94 -9.20 -5.44
CA ARG A 34 -3.07 -8.46 -5.97
C ARG A 34 -3.62 -7.54 -4.88
N PRO A 35 -4.39 -6.48 -5.26
CA PRO A 35 -4.87 -5.51 -4.28
C PRO A 35 -5.55 -6.12 -3.06
N VAL A 36 -6.46 -7.07 -3.26
CA VAL A 36 -7.19 -7.64 -2.12
C VAL A 36 -6.26 -8.44 -1.21
N GLU A 37 -5.22 -9.06 -1.77
CA GLU A 37 -4.26 -9.83 -1.00
C GLU A 37 -3.34 -8.96 -0.16
N ARG A 38 -3.21 -7.70 -0.53
CA ARG A 38 -2.34 -6.76 0.18
C ARG A 38 -2.91 -6.37 1.55
N VAL A 39 -4.19 -6.60 1.78
CA VAL A 39 -4.85 -6.16 3.01
C VAL A 39 -4.10 -6.66 4.24
N GLU A 40 -3.88 -7.96 4.35
CA GLU A 40 -3.20 -8.53 5.53
C GLU A 40 -1.77 -8.02 5.67
N LEU A 41 -1.07 -7.90 4.56
CA LEU A 41 0.33 -7.46 4.58
C LEU A 41 0.46 -5.99 4.98
N LEU A 42 -0.55 -5.18 4.69
CA LEU A 42 -0.50 -3.75 4.94
C LEU A 42 -1.11 -3.34 6.28
N LEU A 43 -1.78 -4.26 6.99
CA LEU A 43 -2.39 -3.93 8.27
C LEU A 43 -1.37 -3.40 9.30
N ASP A 44 -0.22 -4.04 9.39
CA ASP A 44 0.81 -3.61 10.33
C ASP A 44 1.37 -2.25 9.96
N TYR A 45 1.55 -1.98 8.67
CA TYR A 45 2.01 -0.67 8.21
C TYR A 45 0.98 0.40 8.55
N ARG A 46 -0.30 0.09 8.39
CA ARG A 46 -1.35 1.04 8.71
C ARG A 46 -1.45 1.27 10.22
N ALA A 47 -1.40 0.20 11.00
CA ALA A 47 -1.50 0.29 12.44
C ALA A 47 -0.34 1.08 13.05
N SER A 48 0.84 0.95 12.48
CA SER A 48 2.03 1.67 12.96
C SER A 48 2.12 3.11 12.42
N GLY A 49 1.20 3.51 11.55
CA GLY A 49 1.18 4.85 10.98
C GLY A 49 2.19 5.06 9.85
N LYS A 50 2.79 4.00 9.34
CA LYS A 50 3.79 4.11 8.27
C LYS A 50 3.17 4.43 6.92
N ILE A 51 1.92 4.06 6.72
CA ILE A 51 1.13 4.48 5.56
C ILE A 51 -0.17 5.09 6.06
N THR A 52 -0.75 5.97 5.27
CA THR A 52 -2.02 6.60 5.61
C THR A 52 -3.18 5.70 5.24
N ALA A 53 -4.38 6.02 5.78
CA ALA A 53 -5.60 5.31 5.39
C ALA A 53 -5.83 5.43 3.88
N ASP A 54 -5.57 6.61 3.32
CA ASP A 54 -5.72 6.81 1.88
C ASP A 54 -4.77 5.93 1.09
N GLU A 55 -3.54 5.78 1.55
CA GLU A 55 -2.57 4.91 0.89
C GLU A 55 -2.99 3.45 0.98
N PHE A 56 -3.49 3.03 2.13
CA PHE A 56 -4.02 1.68 2.29
C PHE A 56 -5.16 1.43 1.31
N GLU A 57 -6.11 2.36 1.25
CA GLU A 57 -7.25 2.22 0.34
C GLU A 57 -6.81 2.21 -1.12
N THR A 58 -5.83 3.03 -1.47
CA THR A 58 -5.31 3.05 -2.83
C THR A 58 -4.69 1.71 -3.21
N MET A 59 -3.91 1.13 -2.30
CA MET A 59 -3.21 -0.12 -2.60
C MET A 59 -4.10 -1.35 -2.55
N THR A 60 -5.20 -1.31 -1.82
CA THR A 60 -6.08 -2.47 -1.67
C THR A 60 -7.39 -2.35 -2.43
N GLY A 61 -7.76 -1.14 -2.80
CA GLY A 61 -9.08 -0.88 -3.39
C GLY A 61 -10.22 -1.00 -2.39
N LEU A 62 -9.90 -1.10 -1.10
CA LEU A 62 -10.89 -1.29 -0.04
C LEU A 62 -10.68 -0.23 1.04
N PRO A 63 -11.77 0.28 1.64
CA PRO A 63 -11.64 1.17 2.79
C PRO A 63 -10.93 0.45 3.94
N TYR A 64 -10.15 1.19 4.71
CA TYR A 64 -9.39 0.61 5.82
C TYR A 64 -10.29 -0.12 6.82
N GLU A 65 -11.49 0.38 7.03
CA GLU A 65 -12.43 -0.20 7.99
C GLU A 65 -12.88 -1.63 7.64
N TYR A 66 -12.62 -2.07 6.42
CA TYR A 66 -12.91 -3.45 6.00
C TYR A 66 -11.72 -4.40 6.19
N ALA A 67 -10.62 -3.89 6.66
CA ALA A 67 -9.43 -4.69 6.83
C ALA A 67 -9.45 -5.49 8.14
#